data_aa09f0d6a56f852e3a45fcaeeef633c2
#
_entry.id   aa09f0d6a56f852e3a45fcaeeef633c2
#
_cell.length_a   1.000
_cell.length_b   1.000
_cell.length_c   1.000
_cell.angle_alpha   90.00
_cell.angle_beta   90.00
_cell.angle_gamma   90.00
#
_symmetry.space_group_name_H-M   'P 1'
#
loop_
_entity.id
_entity.type
_entity.pdbx_description
1 polymer ?
#
loop_
_entity_poly.entity_id
_entity_poly.type
_entity_poly.pdbx_seq_one_letter_code
_entity_poly.pdbx_strand_id
1 'polypeptide(L)'
;GSLNTFAKQTNVDTISHNLANVNTNGYKAERTEFKSLLYQTLQTKTTSANGDQKPVGAQVGLGTRVAATTSIYKQGALLESDNDTDFAIEGDGFFAVRGEDGQTYYTRNGNFTWSIDAAGNTILTDSQGCPVLDARGNEIMVPKGTTSQSMVFSQDGSISYKDAKTGNVIPLNQSFGIYQFNNPAGLEKLSSSRLAATSASGNPLLEGATNGVKASKVCQHYLEGSSVQAVSYT
;
A
#
# COMPACT_ATOMS: atom_id res chain seq x y z
N GLY A 1 5.12 -15.70 -23.99
CA GLY A 1 4.02 -15.85 -24.59
C GLY A 1 2.80 -15.50 -23.88
N SER A 2 1.96 -16.41 -23.75
CA SER A 2 0.67 -16.08 -23.18
C SER A 2 0.80 -15.61 -21.75
N LEU A 3 1.78 -16.08 -21.04
CA LEU A 3 1.93 -15.65 -19.69
C LEU A 3 2.32 -14.20 -19.63
N ASN A 4 3.24 -13.84 -20.44
CA ASN A 4 3.63 -12.48 -20.49
C ASN A 4 2.52 -11.65 -20.99
N THR A 5 1.83 -12.16 -21.94
CA THR A 5 0.71 -11.45 -22.48
C THR A 5 -0.33 -11.29 -21.40
N PHE A 6 -0.55 -12.32 -20.64
CA PHE A 6 -1.50 -12.24 -19.58
C PHE A 6 -1.07 -11.21 -18.55
N ALA A 7 0.13 -11.26 -18.12
CA ALA A 7 0.61 -10.32 -17.16
C ALA A 7 0.56 -8.92 -17.71
N LYS A 8 0.92 -8.77 -18.96
CA LYS A 8 0.85 -7.50 -19.54
C LYS A 8 -0.54 -7.08 -19.73
N GLN A 9 -1.35 -7.96 -20.20
CA GLN A 9 -2.73 -7.67 -20.39
C GLN A 9 -3.34 -7.28 -19.07
N THR A 10 -3.00 -7.98 -18.02
CA THR A 10 -3.52 -7.63 -16.73
C THR A 10 -3.06 -6.26 -16.33
N ASN A 11 -1.82 -5.96 -16.59
CA ASN A 11 -1.32 -4.66 -16.26
C ASN A 11 -2.00 -3.59 -17.08
N VAL A 12 -2.20 -3.85 -18.33
CA VAL A 12 -2.86 -2.90 -19.17
C VAL A 12 -4.29 -2.72 -18.73
N ASP A 13 -4.96 -3.81 -18.44
CA ASP A 13 -6.31 -3.72 -17.96
C ASP A 13 -6.36 -2.97 -16.65
N THR A 14 -5.42 -3.23 -15.80
CA THR A 14 -5.37 -2.56 -14.53
C THR A 14 -5.13 -1.08 -14.74
N ILE A 15 -4.27 -0.76 -15.63
CA ILE A 15 -4.01 0.62 -15.93
C ILE A 15 -5.20 1.27 -16.54
N SER A 16 -5.82 0.62 -17.47
CA SER A 16 -7.00 1.17 -18.08
C SER A 16 -8.08 1.32 -17.07
N HIS A 17 -8.22 0.33 -16.27
CA HIS A 17 -9.21 0.37 -15.24
C HIS A 17 -8.90 1.52 -14.30
N ASN A 18 -7.68 1.69 -13.95
CA ASN A 18 -7.30 2.77 -13.11
C ASN A 18 -7.54 4.09 -13.77
N LEU A 19 -7.31 4.16 -15.04
CA LEU A 19 -7.56 5.39 -15.72
C LEU A 19 -9.03 5.67 -15.71
N ALA A 20 -9.82 4.66 -15.84
CA ALA A 20 -11.22 4.86 -15.80
C ALA A 20 -11.66 5.17 -14.42
N ASN A 21 -11.03 4.53 -13.46
CA ASN A 21 -11.43 4.69 -12.13
C ASN A 21 -10.44 5.42 -11.34
N VAL A 22 -9.47 5.86 -11.97
CA VAL A 22 -8.46 6.49 -11.37
C VAL A 22 -8.95 7.57 -10.66
N ASN A 23 -9.88 8.01 -11.08
CA ASN A 23 -10.43 9.07 -10.51
C ASN A 23 -10.93 8.71 -9.21
N THR A 24 -10.83 7.52 -8.81
CA THR A 24 -11.36 7.14 -7.56
C THR A 24 -10.32 6.37 -6.87
N ASN A 25 -10.53 6.12 -5.68
CA ASN A 25 -9.70 5.26 -4.89
C ASN A 25 -8.27 5.73 -4.73
N GLY A 26 -7.40 4.82 -4.69
CA GLY A 26 -6.05 5.10 -4.35
C GLY A 26 -5.34 6.08 -5.24
N TYR A 27 -5.75 6.15 -6.48
CA TYR A 27 -5.05 7.03 -7.38
C TYR A 27 -5.29 8.48 -7.02
N LYS A 28 -6.49 8.81 -6.66
CA LYS A 28 -6.78 10.15 -6.26
C LYS A 28 -6.02 10.47 -5.00
N ALA A 29 -5.97 9.57 -4.10
CA ALA A 29 -5.27 9.77 -2.84
C ALA A 29 -3.80 10.00 -3.13
N GLU A 30 -3.27 9.27 -4.07
CA GLU A 30 -1.88 9.40 -4.42
C GLU A 30 -1.58 10.79 -4.94
N ARG A 31 -2.45 11.31 -5.79
CA ARG A 31 -2.24 12.61 -6.33
C ARG A 31 -2.22 13.67 -5.24
N THR A 32 -3.11 13.55 -4.30
CA THR A 32 -3.19 14.50 -3.23
C THR A 32 -1.96 14.46 -2.37
N GLU A 33 -1.49 13.24 -2.13
CA GLU A 33 -0.30 13.08 -1.33
C GLU A 33 0.91 13.67 -2.03
N PHE A 34 0.92 13.59 -3.34
CA PHE A 34 2.02 14.15 -4.08
C PHE A 34 2.09 15.65 -3.88
N LYS A 35 0.96 16.30 -3.88
CA LYS A 35 0.94 17.72 -3.65
C LYS A 35 1.46 18.05 -2.26
N SER A 36 1.07 17.29 -1.29
CA SER A 36 1.53 17.52 0.07
C SER A 36 3.03 17.38 0.14
N LEU A 37 3.55 16.42 -0.55
CA LEU A 37 4.97 16.19 -0.54
C LEU A 37 5.72 17.38 -1.13
N LEU A 38 5.22 17.92 -2.20
CA LEU A 38 5.85 19.05 -2.82
C LEU A 38 5.90 20.23 -1.85
N TYR A 39 4.80 20.48 -1.23
CA TYR A 39 4.72 21.57 -0.29
C TYR A 39 5.75 21.38 0.80
N GLN A 40 5.84 20.21 1.35
CA GLN A 40 6.76 19.91 2.41
C GLN A 40 8.20 20.15 1.97
N THR A 41 8.51 19.78 0.76
CA THR A 41 9.84 19.95 0.24
C THR A 41 10.18 21.44 0.13
N LEU A 42 9.26 22.21 -0.34
CA LEU A 42 9.50 23.63 -0.48
C LEU A 42 9.74 24.27 0.88
N GLN A 43 8.95 23.91 1.84
CA GLN A 43 9.11 24.44 3.17
C GLN A 43 10.49 24.10 3.73
N THR A 44 10.90 22.89 3.55
CA THR A 44 12.17 22.45 4.06
C THR A 44 13.31 23.27 3.44
N LYS A 45 13.21 23.49 2.16
CA LYS A 45 14.24 24.23 1.50
C LYS A 45 14.32 25.64 2.04
N THR A 46 13.18 26.25 2.21
CA THR A 46 13.13 27.60 2.70
C THR A 46 13.81 27.68 4.07
N THR A 47 13.49 26.76 4.90
CA THR A 47 14.05 26.78 6.23
C THR A 47 15.56 26.62 6.19
N SER A 48 16.02 25.78 5.35
CA SER A 48 17.42 25.58 5.26
C SER A 48 18.13 26.81 4.82
N ALA A 49 17.51 27.51 3.96
CA ALA A 49 18.17 28.67 3.45
C ALA A 49 18.51 29.65 4.53
N ASN A 50 17.76 29.67 5.56
CA ASN A 50 17.95 30.63 6.52
C ASN A 50 18.98 30.33 7.44
N GLY A 51 19.34 29.59 7.52
CA GLY A 51 20.30 29.35 8.32
C GLY A 51 20.21 29.53 9.62
N ASP A 52 20.13 30.12 9.67
CA ASP A 52 19.99 30.04 10.30
C ASP A 52 19.12 29.93 10.51
N GLN A 53 18.69 30.36 10.23
CA GLN A 53 17.94 30.09 10.10
C GLN A 53 17.27 29.81 9.88
N LYS A 54 16.93 30.46 10.04
CA LYS A 54 16.21 30.23 9.72
C LYS A 54 15.62 30.03 9.45
N PRO A 55 15.40 30.43 9.74
CA PRO A 55 14.72 30.12 9.31
C PRO A 55 14.01 30.05 9.30
N VAL A 56 13.83 30.59 9.66
CA VAL A 56 13.12 30.27 9.28
C VAL A 56 12.44 30.18 9.14
N GLY A 57 12.54 30.66 9.38
CA GLY A 57 11.91 30.43 8.99
C GLY A 57 11.49 30.48 9.01
N ALA A 58 11.66 30.93 9.30
CA ALA A 58 11.23 30.78 9.00
C ALA A 58 10.99 30.82 9.08
N GLN A 59 11.12 31.15 9.50
CA GLN A 59 10.83 30.90 9.34
C GLN A 59 10.31 30.97 9.43
N VAL A 60 10.58 31.65 9.88
CA VAL A 60 10.05 31.55 9.75
C VAL A 60 9.58 31.38 9.80
N GLY A 61 9.67 31.52 10.16
CA GLY A 61 9.14 31.20 10.18
C GLY A 61 9.00 30.55 10.06
N LEU A 62 9.15 30.10 10.15
CA LEU A 62 8.99 29.38 9.62
C LEU A 62 8.85 28.19 9.82
N GLY A 63 9.05 27.55 10.34
CA GLY A 63 9.24 26.18 10.41
C GLY A 63 8.01 25.44 10.73
N THR A 64 7.15 26.09 11.30
CA THR A 64 5.99 25.41 11.65
C THR A 64 5.21 24.99 10.54
N ARG A 65 5.33 25.60 9.47
CA ARG A 65 4.52 25.23 8.39
C ARG A 65 4.79 23.84 7.94
N VAL A 66 5.88 23.30 8.35
CA VAL A 66 6.17 21.96 7.99
C VAL A 66 5.06 21.07 8.48
N ALA A 67 4.60 21.34 9.65
CA ALA A 67 3.53 20.51 10.19
C ALA A 67 2.30 20.62 9.33
N ALA A 68 2.04 21.78 8.83
CA ALA A 68 0.85 21.98 8.04
C ALA A 68 0.95 21.23 6.72
N THR A 69 2.16 20.96 6.26
CA THR A 69 2.29 20.28 5.00
C THR A 69 2.58 18.81 5.18
N THR A 70 2.61 18.34 6.40
CA THR A 70 2.88 16.93 6.64
C THR A 70 1.65 16.11 6.31
N SER A 71 1.87 14.98 5.70
CA SER A 71 0.77 14.12 5.35
C SER A 71 0.13 13.53 6.58
N ILE A 72 -1.17 13.41 6.56
CA ILE A 72 -1.90 12.82 7.64
C ILE A 72 -2.52 11.55 7.12
N TYR A 73 -2.23 10.43 7.77
CA TYR A 73 -2.76 9.16 7.34
C TYR A 73 -4.02 8.87 8.13
N LYS A 74 -5.15 9.28 7.56
CA LYS A 74 -6.41 8.98 8.16
C LYS A 74 -7.08 7.90 7.37
N GLN A 75 -7.89 7.11 8.05
CA GLN A 75 -8.65 6.06 7.40
C GLN A 75 -9.61 6.68 6.38
N GLY A 76 -9.49 6.32 5.13
CA GLY A 76 -10.43 6.76 4.12
C GLY A 76 -11.65 5.86 4.11
N ALA A 77 -12.65 6.24 3.34
CA ALA A 77 -13.85 5.43 3.22
C ALA A 77 -13.53 4.12 2.52
N LEU A 78 -14.18 3.05 2.92
CA LEU A 78 -14.02 1.78 2.26
C LEU A 78 -15.08 1.67 1.18
N LEU A 79 -14.66 1.53 -0.06
CA LEU A 79 -15.55 1.50 -1.20
C LEU A 79 -15.61 0.09 -1.76
N GLU A 80 -16.79 -0.41 -2.02
CA GLU A 80 -16.96 -1.78 -2.50
C GLU A 80 -16.36 -1.98 -3.88
N SER A 81 -15.84 -3.17 -4.12
CA SER A 81 -15.27 -3.54 -5.39
C SER A 81 -15.65 -4.96 -5.73
N ASP A 82 -15.82 -5.23 -7.03
CA ASP A 82 -16.13 -6.58 -7.47
C ASP A 82 -14.89 -7.42 -7.72
N ASN A 83 -13.72 -6.84 -7.64
CA ASN A 83 -12.49 -7.58 -7.91
C ASN A 83 -12.05 -8.39 -6.70
N ASP A 84 -11.73 -9.65 -6.94
CA ASP A 84 -11.28 -10.53 -5.86
C ASP A 84 -9.92 -10.14 -5.32
N THR A 85 -9.18 -9.32 -6.02
CA THR A 85 -7.84 -8.94 -5.60
C THR A 85 -7.77 -7.49 -5.16
N ASP A 86 -8.91 -6.88 -4.91
CA ASP A 86 -8.94 -5.55 -4.30
C ASP A 86 -9.09 -5.73 -2.80
N PHE A 87 -8.24 -5.06 -2.05
CA PHE A 87 -8.24 -5.16 -0.60
C PHE A 87 -8.06 -3.78 0.02
N ALA A 88 -8.65 -3.60 1.17
CA ALA A 88 -8.46 -2.38 1.94
C ALA A 88 -8.10 -2.75 3.37
N ILE A 89 -7.35 -1.91 4.02
CA ILE A 89 -7.00 -2.12 5.42
C ILE A 89 -7.87 -1.20 6.26
N GLU A 90 -8.54 -1.81 7.21
CA GLU A 90 -9.29 -1.04 8.19
C GLU A 90 -8.41 -1.03 9.43
N GLY A 91 -7.76 0.07 9.68
CA GLY A 91 -6.78 0.20 10.75
C GLY A 91 -5.58 0.98 10.29
N ASP A 92 -4.52 0.96 11.08
CA ASP A 92 -3.35 1.79 10.84
C ASP A 92 -2.23 1.11 10.06
N GLY A 93 -2.45 -0.08 9.56
CA GLY A 93 -1.41 -0.84 8.90
C GLY A 93 -1.23 -0.48 7.43
N PHE A 94 -0.16 -1.00 6.87
CA PHE A 94 0.16 -0.83 5.45
C PHE A 94 0.51 -2.19 4.87
N PHE A 95 0.14 -2.42 3.62
CA PHE A 95 0.63 -3.59 2.89
C PHE A 95 2.11 -3.40 2.59
N ALA A 96 2.81 -4.49 2.32
CA ALA A 96 4.22 -4.43 1.92
C ALA A 96 4.36 -5.02 0.53
N VAL A 97 5.17 -4.37 -0.29
CA VAL A 97 5.47 -4.85 -1.64
C VAL A 97 6.97 -4.82 -1.85
N ARG A 98 7.49 -5.70 -2.70
CA ARG A 98 8.92 -5.71 -2.99
C ARG A 98 9.14 -4.95 -4.30
N GLY A 99 9.89 -3.89 -4.24
CA GLY A 99 10.18 -3.10 -5.43
C GLY A 99 11.14 -3.77 -6.36
N GLU A 100 11.34 -3.19 -7.53
CA GLU A 100 12.26 -3.73 -8.51
C GLU A 100 13.69 -3.70 -8.03
N ASP A 101 13.98 -2.82 -7.09
CA ASP A 101 15.32 -2.72 -6.51
C ASP A 101 15.53 -3.72 -5.39
N GLY A 102 14.56 -4.58 -5.13
CA GLY A 102 14.65 -5.55 -4.06
C GLY A 102 14.31 -5.01 -2.68
N GLN A 103 14.01 -3.74 -2.57
CA GLN A 103 13.66 -3.14 -1.28
C GLN A 103 12.18 -3.31 -1.01
N THR A 104 11.82 -3.26 0.26
CA THR A 104 10.42 -3.37 0.65
C THR A 104 9.82 -1.98 0.76
N TYR A 105 8.66 -1.82 0.16
CA TYR A 105 7.91 -0.57 0.24
C TYR A 105 6.54 -0.84 0.81
N TYR A 106 5.86 0.19 1.24
CA TYR A 106 4.59 0.05 1.95
C TYR A 106 3.51 0.86 1.23
N THR A 107 2.28 0.41 1.33
CA THR A 107 1.20 1.09 0.63
C THR A 107 -0.13 0.82 1.29
N ARG A 108 -1.04 1.78 1.19
CA ARG A 108 -2.42 1.58 1.59
C ARG A 108 -3.27 1.15 0.38
N ASN A 109 -2.69 1.22 -0.82
CA ASN A 109 -3.45 0.91 -2.02
C ASN A 109 -3.46 -0.60 -2.23
N GLY A 110 -4.62 -1.20 -2.11
CA GLY A 110 -4.78 -2.64 -2.24
C GLY A 110 -5.31 -3.10 -3.58
N ASN A 111 -5.15 -2.31 -4.61
CA ASN A 111 -5.59 -2.70 -5.93
C ASN A 111 -4.55 -3.65 -6.52
N PHE A 112 -4.69 -4.91 -6.22
CA PHE A 112 -3.72 -5.92 -6.61
C PHE A 112 -4.25 -6.76 -7.77
N THR A 113 -3.39 -7.60 -8.32
CA THR A 113 -3.77 -8.48 -9.40
C THR A 113 -2.89 -9.73 -9.33
N TRP A 114 -3.35 -10.81 -9.94
CA TRP A 114 -2.54 -12.02 -10.04
C TRP A 114 -1.66 -11.91 -11.27
N SER A 115 -0.38 -12.22 -11.12
CA SER A 115 0.58 -12.18 -12.22
C SER A 115 1.37 -13.48 -12.22
N ILE A 116 2.02 -13.77 -13.34
CA ILE A 116 2.83 -14.98 -13.46
C ILE A 116 4.28 -14.56 -13.34
N ASP A 117 5.00 -15.18 -12.41
CA ASP A 117 6.41 -14.82 -12.24
C ASP A 117 7.29 -15.61 -13.20
N ALA A 118 8.60 -15.40 -13.12
CA ALA A 118 9.53 -16.01 -14.05
C ALA A 118 9.56 -17.54 -13.93
N ALA A 119 9.20 -18.05 -12.78
CA ALA A 119 9.19 -19.49 -12.55
C ALA A 119 7.84 -20.11 -12.91
N GLY A 120 6.91 -19.33 -13.37
CA GLY A 120 5.60 -19.83 -13.77
C GLY A 120 4.59 -19.87 -12.64
N ASN A 121 4.90 -19.29 -11.50
CA ASN A 121 3.96 -19.28 -10.39
C ASN A 121 3.01 -18.09 -10.50
N THR A 122 1.79 -18.28 -10.03
CA THR A 122 0.84 -17.18 -9.96
C THR A 122 1.00 -16.50 -8.62
N ILE A 123 1.36 -15.24 -8.63
CA ILE A 123 1.61 -14.49 -7.41
C ILE A 123 0.77 -13.23 -7.38
N LEU A 124 0.54 -12.72 -6.19
CA LEU A 124 -0.20 -11.48 -6.03
C LEU A 124 0.76 -10.30 -6.20
N THR A 125 0.41 -9.35 -7.05
CA THR A 125 1.27 -8.20 -7.32
C THR A 125 0.47 -6.92 -7.28
N ASP A 126 1.17 -5.80 -7.17
CA ASP A 126 0.52 -4.50 -7.29
C ASP A 126 0.38 -4.14 -8.78
N SER A 127 -0.12 -2.96 -9.07
CA SER A 127 -0.39 -2.57 -10.45
C SER A 127 0.88 -2.42 -11.28
N GLN A 128 2.03 -2.44 -10.66
CA GLN A 128 3.29 -2.34 -11.39
C GLN A 128 4.00 -3.68 -11.48
N GLY A 129 3.36 -4.73 -11.05
CA GLY A 129 3.95 -6.06 -11.13
C GLY A 129 4.85 -6.43 -9.98
N CYS A 130 4.88 -5.62 -8.94
CA CYS A 130 5.72 -5.90 -7.79
C CYS A 130 5.01 -6.80 -6.81
N PRO A 131 5.68 -7.83 -6.29
CA PRO A 131 5.01 -8.79 -5.42
C PRO A 131 4.52 -8.19 -4.13
N VAL A 132 3.31 -8.53 -3.75
CA VAL A 132 2.78 -8.21 -2.44
C VAL A 132 3.32 -9.26 -1.49
N LEU A 133 3.77 -8.84 -0.32
CA LEU A 133 4.49 -9.73 0.58
C LEU A 133 3.63 -10.23 1.73
N ASP A 134 3.93 -11.44 2.15
CA ASP A 134 3.28 -12.02 3.31
C ASP A 134 4.03 -11.62 4.58
N ALA A 135 3.59 -12.13 5.72
CA ALA A 135 4.17 -11.75 6.99
C ALA A 135 5.61 -12.21 7.16
N ARG A 136 6.08 -13.12 6.32
CA ARG A 136 7.45 -13.60 6.38
C ARG A 136 8.32 -12.94 5.32
N GLY A 137 7.75 -12.01 4.56
CA GLY A 137 8.48 -11.33 3.50
C GLY A 137 8.54 -12.11 2.20
N ASN A 138 7.72 -13.14 2.05
CA ASN A 138 7.68 -13.94 0.84
C ASN A 138 6.49 -13.54 -0.03
N GLU A 139 6.54 -13.95 -1.29
CA GLU A 139 5.45 -13.69 -2.21
C GLU A 139 4.23 -14.51 -1.84
N ILE A 140 3.06 -14.02 -2.17
CA ILE A 140 1.81 -14.73 -1.93
C ILE A 140 1.48 -15.46 -3.21
N MET A 141 1.53 -16.80 -3.17
CA MET A 141 1.37 -17.63 -4.36
C MET A 141 0.13 -18.47 -4.29
N VAL A 142 -0.44 -18.73 -5.46
CA VAL A 142 -1.50 -19.71 -5.59
C VAL A 142 -0.85 -21.09 -5.56
N PRO A 143 -1.30 -21.99 -4.74
CA PRO A 143 -0.69 -23.32 -4.68
C PRO A 143 -0.81 -24.03 -6.03
N LYS A 144 0.20 -24.82 -6.37
CA LYS A 144 0.16 -25.55 -7.61
C LYS A 144 -1.03 -26.48 -7.64
N GLY A 145 -1.66 -26.55 -8.80
CA GLY A 145 -2.83 -27.40 -8.94
C GLY A 145 -4.12 -26.76 -8.50
N THR A 146 -4.08 -25.52 -8.04
CA THR A 146 -5.29 -24.80 -7.67
C THR A 146 -5.41 -23.55 -8.54
N THR A 147 -6.54 -22.87 -8.43
CA THR A 147 -6.78 -21.68 -9.21
C THR A 147 -6.83 -20.46 -8.30
N SER A 148 -6.63 -19.31 -8.86
CA SER A 148 -6.68 -18.08 -8.06
C SER A 148 -8.07 -17.86 -7.49
N GLN A 149 -9.10 -18.38 -8.15
CA GLN A 149 -10.45 -18.20 -7.64
C GLN A 149 -10.68 -19.03 -6.38
N SER A 150 -9.81 -20.02 -6.13
CA SER A 150 -9.94 -20.84 -4.94
C SER A 150 -9.35 -20.19 -3.70
N MET A 151 -8.65 -19.09 -3.87
CA MET A 151 -8.01 -18.44 -2.73
C MET A 151 -9.04 -17.80 -1.83
N VAL A 152 -8.83 -17.93 -0.53
CA VAL A 152 -9.73 -17.39 0.48
C VAL A 152 -8.93 -16.48 1.39
N PHE A 153 -9.41 -15.26 1.53
CA PHE A 153 -8.72 -14.25 2.34
C PHE A 153 -9.61 -13.87 3.51
N SER A 154 -9.07 -13.99 4.70
CA SER A 154 -9.83 -13.69 5.91
C SER A 154 -9.51 -12.29 6.42
N GLN A 155 -10.38 -11.75 7.22
CA GLN A 155 -10.20 -10.36 7.69
C GLN A 155 -9.01 -10.19 8.61
N ASP A 156 -8.53 -11.26 9.21
CA ASP A 156 -7.32 -11.18 10.02
C ASP A 156 -6.06 -11.24 9.16
N GLY A 157 -6.21 -11.27 7.85
CA GLY A 157 -5.08 -11.30 6.93
C GLY A 157 -4.65 -12.71 6.55
N SER A 158 -5.21 -13.74 7.16
CA SER A 158 -4.77 -15.10 6.87
C SER A 158 -5.29 -15.55 5.52
N ILE A 159 -4.53 -16.44 4.89
CA ILE A 159 -4.77 -16.88 3.51
C ILE A 159 -4.96 -18.38 3.50
N SER A 160 -5.98 -18.83 2.79
CA SER A 160 -6.31 -20.23 2.66
C SER A 160 -6.73 -20.50 1.24
N TYR A 161 -7.01 -21.73 0.91
CA TYR A 161 -7.64 -22.02 -0.38
C TYR A 161 -8.71 -23.06 -0.19
N LYS A 162 -9.66 -23.10 -1.11
CA LYS A 162 -10.74 -24.06 -1.05
C LYS A 162 -10.41 -25.20 -1.97
N ASP A 163 -10.38 -26.43 -1.41
CA ASP A 163 -10.08 -27.61 -2.18
C ASP A 163 -11.28 -27.91 -3.07
N ALA A 164 -11.05 -27.99 -4.37
CA ALA A 164 -12.12 -28.22 -5.31
C ALA A 164 -12.77 -29.59 -5.14
N LYS A 165 -12.04 -30.55 -4.64
CA LYS A 165 -12.58 -31.90 -4.52
C LYS A 165 -13.43 -32.07 -3.28
N THR A 166 -12.99 -31.52 -2.17
CA THR A 166 -13.67 -31.74 -0.91
C THR A 166 -14.52 -30.57 -0.48
N GLY A 167 -14.25 -29.40 -1.04
CA GLY A 167 -14.94 -28.18 -0.62
C GLY A 167 -14.39 -27.62 0.69
N ASN A 168 -13.37 -28.25 1.25
CA ASN A 168 -12.82 -27.77 2.50
C ASN A 168 -11.88 -26.59 2.30
N VAL A 169 -11.84 -25.70 3.27
CA VAL A 169 -10.93 -24.56 3.25
C VAL A 169 -9.67 -24.99 3.96
N ILE A 170 -8.56 -24.95 3.26
CA ILE A 170 -7.28 -25.43 3.76
C ILE A 170 -6.35 -24.25 4.00
N PRO A 171 -5.89 -24.06 5.24
CA PRO A 171 -4.99 -22.94 5.54
C PRO A 171 -3.65 -23.11 4.87
N LEU A 172 -3.06 -21.99 4.44
CA LEU A 172 -1.76 -22.03 3.83
C LEU A 172 -0.65 -21.63 4.79
N ASN A 173 -0.99 -21.35 6.04
CA ASN A 173 -0.05 -20.84 7.03
C ASN A 173 0.65 -19.60 6.49
N GLN A 174 -0.12 -18.76 5.84
CA GLN A 174 0.37 -17.57 5.22
C GLN A 174 -0.62 -16.45 5.53
N SER A 175 -0.13 -15.24 5.73
CA SER A 175 -1.00 -14.09 5.93
C SER A 175 -0.35 -12.89 5.30
N PHE A 176 -1.14 -11.86 5.01
CA PHE A 176 -0.59 -10.62 4.51
C PHE A 176 0.42 -10.06 5.51
N GLY A 177 1.49 -9.48 5.01
CA GLY A 177 2.40 -8.72 5.84
C GLY A 177 1.84 -7.32 6.02
N ILE A 178 1.34 -7.03 7.19
CA ILE A 178 0.76 -5.72 7.49
C ILE A 178 1.66 -5.06 8.52
N TYR A 179 2.09 -3.85 8.22
CA TYR A 179 3.06 -3.16 9.05
C TYR A 179 2.55 -1.82 9.53
N GLN A 180 2.94 -1.44 10.72
CA GLN A 180 2.64 -0.12 11.24
C GLN A 180 3.94 0.63 11.52
N PHE A 181 3.85 1.92 11.71
CA PHE A 181 5.01 2.75 11.99
C PHE A 181 4.68 3.67 13.16
N ASN A 182 5.68 3.93 14.00
CA ASN A 182 5.46 4.84 15.12
C ASN A 182 5.12 6.24 14.65
N ASN A 183 5.67 6.62 13.51
CA ASN A 183 5.40 7.95 12.95
C ASN A 183 5.12 7.82 11.45
N PRO A 184 3.89 7.48 11.06
CA PRO A 184 3.60 7.32 9.63
C PRO A 184 3.85 8.58 8.81
N ALA A 185 3.75 9.75 9.43
CA ALA A 185 4.01 10.99 8.72
C ALA A 185 5.46 11.10 8.29
N GLY A 186 6.34 10.33 8.88
CA GLY A 186 7.75 10.32 8.49
C GLY A 186 8.07 9.41 7.33
N LEU A 187 7.10 8.66 6.82
CA LEU A 187 7.35 7.82 5.65
C LEU A 187 7.61 8.69 4.43
N GLU A 188 8.51 8.24 3.59
CA GLU A 188 8.82 8.96 2.37
C GLU A 188 7.85 8.52 1.28
N LYS A 189 7.20 9.49 0.62
CA LYS A 189 6.26 9.16 -0.43
C LYS A 189 6.99 9.05 -1.75
N LEU A 190 6.71 7.98 -2.43
CA LEU A 190 7.28 7.73 -3.75
C LEU A 190 6.15 7.63 -4.76
N SER A 191 6.49 7.41 -6.01
CA SER A 191 5.46 7.29 -7.04
C SER A 191 4.64 6.02 -6.82
N SER A 192 3.49 5.96 -7.42
CA SER A 192 2.65 4.77 -7.42
C SER A 192 2.15 4.37 -6.04
N SER A 193 1.87 5.33 -5.21
CA SER A 193 1.31 5.10 -3.86
C SER A 193 2.25 4.36 -2.94
N ARG A 194 3.52 4.27 -3.27
CA ARG A 194 4.48 3.57 -2.42
C ARG A 194 5.08 4.50 -1.41
N LEU A 195 5.39 3.92 -0.27
CA LEU A 195 5.99 4.64 0.84
C LEU A 195 7.23 3.90 1.28
N ALA A 196 8.25 4.62 1.67
CA ALA A 196 9.48 4.02 2.17
C ALA A 196 9.69 4.39 3.63
N ALA A 197 10.19 3.44 4.40
CA ALA A 197 10.52 3.71 5.79
C ALA A 197 11.72 4.63 5.86
N THR A 198 11.75 5.49 6.86
CA THR A 198 12.86 6.43 7.06
C THR A 198 13.21 6.43 8.55
N SER A 199 14.25 7.15 8.88
CA SER A 199 14.56 7.30 10.30
C SER A 199 13.45 8.07 11.01
N ALA A 200 12.76 8.94 10.29
CA ALA A 200 11.67 9.71 10.89
C ALA A 200 10.41 8.86 11.09
N SER A 201 10.17 7.87 10.24
CA SER A 201 9.00 7.02 10.41
C SER A 201 9.24 5.97 11.48
N GLY A 202 10.47 5.61 11.69
CA GLY A 202 10.83 4.48 12.50
C GLY A 202 10.80 3.20 11.68
N ASN A 203 11.22 2.12 12.29
CA ASN A 203 11.25 0.83 11.62
C ASN A 203 9.86 0.25 11.46
N PRO A 204 9.64 -0.54 10.41
CA PRO A 204 8.33 -1.18 10.25
C PRO A 204 8.06 -2.17 11.38
N LEU A 205 6.85 -2.15 11.88
CA LEU A 205 6.41 -3.01 12.97
C LEU A 205 5.38 -3.97 12.43
N LEU A 206 5.74 -5.24 12.35
CA LEU A 206 4.84 -6.24 11.79
C LEU A 206 3.68 -6.48 12.75
N GLU A 207 2.47 -6.36 12.28
CA GLU A 207 1.30 -6.67 13.10
C GLU A 207 1.29 -8.17 13.37
N GLY A 208 0.92 -8.51 14.57
CA GLY A 208 0.89 -9.92 14.98
C GLY A 208 2.20 -10.38 15.59
N ALA A 209 3.30 -9.71 15.32
CA ALA A 209 4.59 -10.08 15.87
C ALA A 209 5.15 -9.04 16.82
N THR A 210 4.52 -7.88 16.91
CA THR A 210 5.03 -6.80 17.73
C THR A 210 4.04 -6.51 18.84
N ASN A 211 4.52 -6.53 20.07
CA ASN A 211 3.65 -6.25 21.20
C ASN A 211 3.17 -4.81 21.18
N GLY A 212 1.94 -4.61 21.57
CA GLY A 212 1.39 -3.26 21.67
C GLY A 212 0.87 -2.70 20.36
N VAL A 213 1.00 -3.44 19.25
CA VAL A 213 0.51 -2.98 17.99
C VAL A 213 -0.85 -3.61 17.74
N LYS A 214 -1.87 -2.77 17.60
CA LYS A 214 -3.23 -3.26 17.41
C LYS A 214 -3.38 -3.74 15.97
N ALA A 215 -3.95 -4.92 15.80
CA ALA A 215 -4.11 -5.50 14.48
C ALA A 215 -5.15 -4.76 13.66
N SER A 216 -4.90 -4.61 12.38
CA SER A 216 -5.84 -4.06 11.42
C SER A 216 -6.66 -5.21 10.83
N LYS A 217 -7.73 -4.85 10.14
CA LYS A 217 -8.49 -5.84 9.37
C LYS A 217 -8.15 -5.67 7.90
N VAL A 218 -8.12 -6.78 7.18
CA VAL A 218 -7.90 -6.76 5.74
C VAL A 218 -9.23 -7.13 5.09
N CYS A 219 -9.80 -6.21 4.35
CA CYS A 219 -11.13 -6.36 3.79
C CYS A 219 -11.04 -6.60 2.29
N GLN A 220 -11.32 -7.83 1.87
CA GLN A 220 -11.38 -8.15 0.45
C GLN A 220 -12.63 -7.52 -0.16
N HIS A 221 -12.56 -7.16 -1.41
CA HIS A 221 -13.66 -6.55 -2.13
C HIS A 221 -13.94 -5.10 -1.69
N TYR A 222 -12.91 -4.45 -1.18
CA TYR A 222 -12.99 -3.05 -0.85
C TYR A 222 -11.69 -2.36 -1.25
N LEU A 223 -11.79 -1.09 -1.58
CA LEU A 223 -10.61 -0.24 -1.75
C LEU A 223 -10.80 0.98 -0.89
N GLU A 224 -9.73 1.48 -0.35
CA GLU A 224 -9.80 2.67 0.49
C GLU A 224 -9.88 3.89 -0.41
N GLY A 225 -10.87 4.72 -0.18
CA GLY A 225 -11.01 5.94 -0.94
C GLY A 225 -10.04 6.99 -0.47
N SER A 226 -10.04 8.07 -1.18
CA SER A 226 -9.12 9.14 -0.86
C SER A 226 -9.51 9.84 0.42
N SER A 227 -8.54 10.14 1.24
CA SER A 227 -8.80 10.85 2.47
C SER A 227 -8.41 12.27 2.29
N VAL A 228 -8.46 12.74 1.11
CA VAL A 228 -8.09 14.00 0.81
C VAL A 228 -8.62 15.09 1.52
N GLN A 229 -9.75 15.04 1.91
CA GLN A 229 -10.30 16.17 2.44
C GLN A 229 -9.56 16.68 3.52
N ALA A 230 -8.82 15.96 4.04
CA ALA A 230 -8.18 16.43 5.17
C ALA A 230 -7.51 17.67 4.93
N VAL A 231 -7.46 18.00 3.83
CA VAL A 231 -6.74 18.98 3.56
C VAL A 231 -7.09 20.22 3.78
N SER A 232 -7.94 20.41 4.08
CA SER A 232 -8.34 21.58 4.15
C SER A 232 -7.69 22.38 4.94
N TYR A 233 -7.36 22.95 4.94
CA TYR A 233 -6.80 23.67 5.33
C TYR A 233 -7.02 24.75 5.45
N THR A 234 -7.00 24.99 5.78
CA THR A 234 -7.13 26.04 5.87
C THR A 234 -6.24 26.63 6.30
#